data_6968aa29675f6576b461953fa5ff5be6
#
_entry.id   6968aa29675f6576b461953fa5ff5be6
#
_cell.length_a   1.000
_cell.length_b   1.000
_cell.length_c   1.000
_cell.angle_alpha   90.00
_cell.angle_beta   90.00
_cell.angle_gamma   90.00
#
_symmetry.space_group_name_H-M   'P 1'
#
loop_
_entity.id
_entity.type
_entity.pdbx_description
1 polymer ?
#
loop_
_entity_poly.entity_id
_entity_poly.type
_entity_poly.pdbx_seq_one_letter_code
_entity_poly.pdbx_strand_id
1 'polypeptide(L)'
;MCSSAFLLNTGLSEAAETITLTAPKEPARADDSFVRLFPGLPPFAPLTDEMREKARQLGEKGGILDAQDQLTDPVDSILNPGLTNPDNPTMTAGVTFLGQFIDHDLTLDPRSSLLQPANPRNTKNFRTAAFDLDSLYGNGPQGSAQLYDQSSGDIKFNVEPIPGSEAVSRKGAVRFDLPRDANNNAIIGDSRNDENVIISQLHLAMLRFHNAVVDHLRTKPGISDLSADQVFKMAQRLVRWHYQWIVIHEFLPLTIGQERVDEILTRGPKFYNPHDRRLQNAQGNPMIPIEFSVAAYRFGHSQVRPSYRLNFGPETGTPFFGFAFLDSFDPN
;
A
#
# COMPACT_ATOMS: atom_id res chain seq x y z
N MET A 1 -11.85 8.31 -20.19
CA MET A 1 -13.20 7.73 -20.28
C MET A 1 -13.00 6.22 -20.23
N CYS A 2 -13.05 5.62 -19.05
CA CYS A 2 -13.20 4.18 -18.89
C CYS A 2 -14.49 3.98 -18.13
N SER A 3 -15.53 3.71 -18.91
CA SER A 3 -16.82 3.28 -18.42
C SER A 3 -16.73 1.74 -18.32
N SER A 4 -16.31 1.25 -17.17
CA SER A 4 -16.43 -0.18 -16.86
C SER A 4 -17.55 -0.34 -15.86
N ALA A 5 -18.77 -0.33 -16.40
CA ALA A 5 -19.90 -0.97 -15.75
C ALA A 5 -19.65 -2.48 -15.82
N PHE A 6 -18.88 -3.05 -14.89
CA PHE A 6 -18.71 -4.49 -14.77
C PHE A 6 -19.79 -5.05 -13.83
N LEU A 7 -20.82 -5.57 -14.44
CA LEU A 7 -21.56 -6.79 -14.13
C LEU A 7 -21.49 -7.30 -12.67
N LEU A 8 -22.30 -6.68 -11.82
CA LEU A 8 -22.82 -7.31 -10.60
C LEU A 8 -24.24 -7.86 -10.84
N ASN A 9 -24.41 -8.61 -11.91
CA ASN A 9 -25.77 -9.09 -12.19
C ASN A 9 -25.81 -10.50 -12.74
N THR A 10 -25.32 -11.51 -12.02
CA THR A 10 -25.74 -12.92 -12.21
C THR A 10 -24.98 -13.90 -11.30
N GLY A 11 -24.89 -13.72 -10.03
CA GLY A 11 -24.24 -14.72 -9.17
C GLY A 11 -24.52 -14.64 -7.69
N LEU A 12 -25.24 -13.60 -7.26
CA LEU A 12 -25.46 -13.38 -5.83
C LEU A 12 -26.73 -14.04 -5.26
N SER A 13 -27.64 -14.59 -6.09
CA SER A 13 -28.86 -15.20 -5.57
C SER A 13 -28.69 -16.66 -5.17
N GLU A 14 -27.72 -17.41 -5.71
CA GLU A 14 -27.45 -18.79 -5.34
C GLU A 14 -26.32 -18.96 -4.32
N ALA A 15 -25.47 -17.94 -4.13
CA ALA A 15 -24.38 -17.98 -3.15
C ALA A 15 -24.81 -17.63 -1.71
N ALA A 16 -26.06 -17.24 -1.50
CA ALA A 16 -26.55 -16.87 -0.17
C ALA A 16 -26.83 -18.11 0.73
N GLU A 17 -26.97 -19.29 0.18
CA GLU A 17 -27.40 -20.47 0.96
C GLU A 17 -26.29 -21.34 1.53
N THR A 18 -25.01 -21.11 1.22
CA THR A 18 -23.94 -22.00 1.75
C THR A 18 -22.65 -21.28 2.08
N ILE A 19 -22.68 -20.05 2.55
CA ILE A 19 -21.49 -19.45 3.18
C ILE A 19 -21.56 -19.71 4.66
N THR A 20 -21.07 -20.88 5.08
CA THR A 20 -20.64 -21.07 6.47
C THR A 20 -19.47 -20.11 6.69
N LEU A 21 -19.77 -18.96 7.30
CA LEU A 21 -18.78 -17.98 7.72
C LEU A 21 -17.91 -18.63 8.81
N THR A 22 -16.88 -19.37 8.41
CA THR A 22 -15.75 -19.55 9.32
C THR A 22 -15.22 -18.15 9.58
N ALA A 23 -15.29 -17.71 10.82
CA ALA A 23 -14.73 -16.44 11.24
C ALA A 23 -13.31 -16.34 10.68
N PRO A 24 -12.92 -15.23 10.04
CA PRO A 24 -11.53 -15.04 9.65
C PRO A 24 -10.71 -15.23 10.92
N LYS A 25 -9.65 -16.05 10.82
CA LYS A 25 -8.62 -16.13 11.86
C LYS A 25 -8.26 -14.70 12.20
N GLU A 26 -8.28 -14.35 13.49
CA GLU A 26 -7.84 -13.01 13.91
C GLU A 26 -6.51 -12.71 13.25
N PRO A 27 -6.30 -11.47 12.75
CA PRO A 27 -5.02 -11.11 12.17
C PRO A 27 -3.93 -11.44 13.17
N ALA A 28 -2.87 -12.08 12.70
CA ALA A 28 -1.72 -12.42 13.51
C ALA A 28 -1.28 -11.14 14.23
N ARG A 29 -1.18 -11.18 15.55
CA ARG A 29 -0.73 -10.00 16.31
C ARG A 29 0.63 -9.59 15.81
N ALA A 30 0.78 -8.31 15.52
CA ALA A 30 1.97 -7.64 15.07
C ALA A 30 3.14 -7.80 16.05
N ASP A 31 3.83 -8.93 16.01
CA ASP A 31 5.04 -9.24 16.77
C ASP A 31 5.86 -10.35 16.11
N ASP A 32 5.62 -10.60 14.83
CA ASP A 32 6.33 -11.65 14.11
C ASP A 32 7.71 -11.16 13.67
N SER A 33 8.73 -11.98 13.90
CA SER A 33 10.07 -11.72 13.40
C SER A 33 10.11 -11.97 11.89
N PHE A 34 10.94 -11.22 11.17
CA PHE A 34 11.31 -11.60 9.82
C PHE A 34 12.07 -12.93 9.83
N VAL A 35 11.90 -13.71 8.77
CA VAL A 35 12.65 -14.96 8.57
C VAL A 35 13.68 -14.80 7.46
N ARG A 36 14.59 -15.74 7.33
CA ARG A 36 15.47 -15.82 6.15
C ARG A 36 14.79 -16.65 5.08
N LEU A 37 14.87 -16.20 3.82
CA LEU A 37 14.32 -16.96 2.68
C LEU A 37 14.97 -18.33 2.56
N PHE A 38 16.27 -18.43 2.83
CA PHE A 38 17.04 -19.67 2.82
C PHE A 38 17.70 -19.90 4.20
N PRO A 39 16.93 -20.35 5.19
CA PRO A 39 17.42 -20.44 6.59
C PRO A 39 18.57 -21.45 6.77
N GLY A 40 18.73 -22.39 5.85
CA GLY A 40 19.81 -23.38 5.87
C GLY A 40 21.13 -22.94 5.19
N LEU A 41 21.12 -21.79 4.50
CA LEU A 41 22.33 -21.29 3.83
C LEU A 41 23.14 -20.38 4.74
N PRO A 42 24.48 -20.44 4.69
CA PRO A 42 25.31 -19.45 5.36
C PRO A 42 25.14 -18.07 4.72
N PRO A 43 25.53 -16.98 5.41
CA PRO A 43 25.63 -15.66 4.80
C PRO A 43 26.53 -15.70 3.54
N PHE A 44 26.12 -14.95 2.51
CA PHE A 44 26.90 -14.83 1.27
C PHE A 44 28.33 -14.33 1.51
N ALA A 45 28.50 -13.40 2.44
CA ALA A 45 29.79 -12.87 2.83
C ALA A 45 29.81 -12.60 4.34
N PRO A 46 31.00 -12.65 4.98
CA PRO A 46 31.12 -12.26 6.37
C PRO A 46 30.84 -10.76 6.54
N LEU A 47 30.25 -10.37 7.67
CA LEU A 47 29.98 -8.97 7.99
C LEU A 47 31.26 -8.33 8.53
N THR A 48 32.21 -8.03 7.63
CA THR A 48 33.46 -7.32 7.95
C THR A 48 33.34 -5.85 7.62
N ASP A 49 34.23 -5.02 8.20
CA ASP A 49 34.28 -3.59 7.86
C ASP A 49 34.64 -3.37 6.37
N GLU A 50 35.47 -4.23 5.79
CA GLU A 50 35.77 -4.21 4.35
C GLU A 50 34.51 -4.46 3.51
N MET A 51 33.70 -5.42 3.89
CA MET A 51 32.44 -5.71 3.16
C MET A 51 31.42 -4.57 3.30
N ARG A 52 31.35 -3.97 4.48
CA ARG A 52 30.51 -2.77 4.72
C ARG A 52 30.95 -1.60 3.85
N GLU A 53 32.27 -1.37 3.79
CA GLU A 53 32.83 -0.30 2.95
C GLU A 53 32.56 -0.53 1.46
N LYS A 54 32.72 -1.76 0.97
CA LYS A 54 32.37 -2.11 -0.42
C LYS A 54 30.87 -1.86 -0.71
N ALA A 55 29.99 -2.24 0.22
CA ALA A 55 28.57 -1.99 0.06
C ALA A 55 28.23 -0.48 0.06
N ARG A 56 28.92 0.30 0.90
CA ARG A 56 28.79 1.76 0.93
C ARG A 56 29.22 2.39 -0.41
N GLN A 57 30.38 1.95 -0.95
CA GLN A 57 30.90 2.44 -2.22
C GLN A 57 29.98 2.15 -3.42
N LEU A 58 29.21 1.07 -3.38
CA LEU A 58 28.23 0.78 -4.43
C LEU A 58 27.09 1.81 -4.44
N GLY A 59 26.64 2.28 -3.28
CA GLY A 59 25.48 3.14 -3.13
C GLY A 59 25.80 4.62 -2.94
N GLU A 60 27.06 5.03 -2.84
CA GLU A 60 27.43 6.43 -2.68
C GLU A 60 27.36 7.20 -4.01
N LYS A 61 27.36 8.53 -3.93
CA LYS A 61 27.39 9.41 -5.12
C LYS A 61 28.60 9.09 -6.00
N GLY A 62 28.33 8.80 -7.26
CA GLY A 62 29.33 8.34 -8.24
C GLY A 62 29.57 6.82 -8.18
N GLY A 63 28.93 6.09 -7.29
CA GLY A 63 28.96 4.63 -7.25
C GLY A 63 28.12 3.98 -8.37
N ILE A 64 28.24 2.66 -8.52
CA ILE A 64 27.59 1.92 -9.62
C ILE A 64 26.04 1.93 -9.52
N LEU A 65 25.51 2.15 -8.32
CA LEU A 65 24.07 2.24 -8.09
C LEU A 65 23.55 3.69 -8.04
N ASP A 66 24.45 4.68 -8.23
CA ASP A 66 24.04 6.08 -8.31
C ASP A 66 23.32 6.34 -9.64
N ALA A 67 22.10 6.85 -9.59
CA ALA A 67 21.31 7.22 -10.78
C ALA A 67 21.93 8.39 -11.56
N GLN A 68 22.82 9.16 -10.93
CA GLN A 68 23.51 10.33 -11.51
C GLN A 68 22.56 11.43 -11.99
N ASP A 69 21.36 11.49 -11.45
CA ASP A 69 20.36 12.49 -11.79
C ASP A 69 20.83 13.90 -11.40
N GLN A 70 20.71 14.84 -12.33
CA GLN A 70 20.95 16.25 -12.05
C GLN A 70 19.63 16.93 -11.66
N LEU A 71 19.45 17.13 -10.34
CA LEU A 71 18.23 17.70 -9.78
C LEU A 71 18.19 19.24 -9.79
N THR A 72 18.77 19.89 -10.78
CA THR A 72 18.83 21.36 -10.87
C THR A 72 17.48 21.99 -11.22
N ASP A 73 16.65 21.30 -11.98
CA ASP A 73 15.26 21.68 -12.28
C ASP A 73 14.38 20.43 -12.34
N PRO A 74 13.57 20.17 -11.28
CA PRO A 74 12.69 19.00 -11.25
C PRO A 74 11.62 19.01 -12.34
N VAL A 75 11.16 20.19 -12.76
CA VAL A 75 10.14 20.31 -13.82
C VAL A 75 10.74 19.92 -15.17
N ASP A 76 11.93 20.41 -15.47
CA ASP A 76 12.64 20.05 -16.70
C ASP A 76 12.97 18.54 -16.71
N SER A 77 13.41 17.98 -15.57
CA SER A 77 13.70 16.56 -15.45
C SER A 77 12.48 15.66 -15.74
N ILE A 78 11.26 16.15 -15.51
CA ILE A 78 10.02 15.41 -15.80
C ILE A 78 9.54 15.61 -17.23
N LEU A 79 9.65 16.84 -17.74
CA LEU A 79 9.04 17.23 -19.01
C LEU A 79 9.99 17.10 -20.21
N ASN A 80 11.28 17.02 -19.97
CA ASN A 80 12.29 16.95 -21.02
C ASN A 80 12.62 15.48 -21.38
N PRO A 81 12.15 14.98 -22.54
CA PRO A 81 12.40 13.60 -22.94
C PRO A 81 13.87 13.32 -23.28
N GLY A 82 14.70 14.35 -23.36
CA GLY A 82 16.14 14.22 -23.63
C GLY A 82 16.99 13.93 -22.39
N LEU A 83 16.40 13.99 -21.18
CA LEU A 83 17.09 13.68 -19.95
C LEU A 83 17.08 12.17 -19.65
N THR A 84 17.98 11.75 -18.77
CA THR A 84 18.34 10.34 -18.50
C THR A 84 17.27 9.48 -17.82
N ASN A 85 16.11 10.03 -17.55
CA ASN A 85 15.00 9.31 -16.88
C ASN A 85 13.71 9.42 -17.71
N PRO A 86 13.64 8.76 -18.87
CA PRO A 86 12.47 8.82 -19.74
C PRO A 86 11.23 8.20 -19.05
N ASP A 87 10.05 8.68 -19.46
CA ASP A 87 8.80 8.09 -19.03
C ASP A 87 8.71 6.62 -19.46
N ASN A 88 8.24 5.77 -18.55
CA ASN A 88 7.89 4.40 -18.90
C ASN A 88 6.54 4.42 -19.65
N PRO A 89 6.49 4.03 -20.93
CA PRO A 89 5.26 4.10 -21.72
C PRO A 89 4.22 3.05 -21.32
N THR A 90 4.62 2.03 -20.57
CA THR A 90 3.76 0.89 -20.20
C THR A 90 3.35 0.86 -18.73
N MET A 91 4.02 1.65 -17.88
CA MET A 91 3.75 1.69 -16.45
C MET A 91 3.63 3.13 -15.97
N THR A 92 2.49 3.50 -15.43
CA THR A 92 2.25 4.84 -14.88
C THR A 92 2.96 5.02 -13.54
N ALA A 93 3.29 6.28 -13.18
CA ALA A 93 3.86 6.61 -11.88
C ALA A 93 3.00 6.13 -10.68
N GLY A 94 1.68 6.06 -10.86
CA GLY A 94 0.77 5.54 -9.84
C GLY A 94 1.06 4.10 -9.41
N VAL A 95 1.63 3.27 -10.29
CA VAL A 95 2.00 1.88 -9.96
C VAL A 95 3.13 1.84 -8.91
N THR A 96 4.08 2.78 -8.96
CA THR A 96 5.13 2.91 -7.94
C THR A 96 4.54 3.18 -6.56
N PHE A 97 3.58 4.11 -6.47
CA PHE A 97 2.91 4.43 -5.22
C PHE A 97 1.92 3.35 -4.76
N LEU A 98 1.32 2.61 -5.68
CA LEU A 98 0.60 1.39 -5.33
C LEU A 98 1.55 0.37 -4.69
N GLY A 99 2.76 0.21 -5.23
CA GLY A 99 3.82 -0.61 -4.62
C GLY A 99 4.20 -0.14 -3.22
N GLN A 100 4.29 1.16 -2.99
CA GLN A 100 4.51 1.74 -1.67
C GLN A 100 3.36 1.40 -0.70
N PHE A 101 2.12 1.54 -1.14
CA PHE A 101 0.94 1.17 -0.34
C PHE A 101 0.93 -0.32 0.03
N ILE A 102 1.31 -1.19 -0.91
CA ILE A 102 1.45 -2.63 -0.68
C ILE A 102 2.58 -2.92 0.32
N ASP A 103 3.73 -2.22 0.24
CA ASP A 103 4.82 -2.36 1.23
C ASP A 103 4.35 -2.00 2.64
N HIS A 104 3.58 -0.92 2.77
CA HIS A 104 3.03 -0.48 4.04
C HIS A 104 2.00 -1.47 4.62
N ASP A 105 1.34 -2.26 3.77
CA ASP A 105 0.44 -3.32 4.20
C ASP A 105 1.18 -4.61 4.64
N LEU A 106 2.38 -4.84 4.11
CA LEU A 106 3.13 -6.07 4.37
C LEU A 106 4.20 -5.93 5.44
N THR A 107 4.80 -4.74 5.60
CA THR A 107 5.97 -4.55 6.44
C THR A 107 5.88 -3.27 7.27
N LEU A 108 6.23 -3.37 8.55
CA LEU A 108 6.42 -2.23 9.45
C LEU A 108 7.47 -2.56 10.50
N ASP A 109 8.52 -1.77 10.55
CA ASP A 109 9.50 -1.79 11.64
C ASP A 109 9.69 -0.37 12.19
N PRO A 110 8.97 0.02 13.24
CA PRO A 110 9.09 1.35 13.82
C PRO A 110 10.26 1.48 14.80
N ARG A 111 11.07 0.43 15.00
CA ARG A 111 12.12 0.38 16.01
C ARG A 111 13.52 0.51 15.45
N SER A 112 13.75 0.07 14.21
CA SER A 112 15.06 0.17 13.56
C SER A 112 15.34 1.62 13.12
N SER A 113 16.61 2.00 13.19
CA SER A 113 17.10 3.30 12.75
C SER A 113 18.05 3.11 11.57
N LEU A 114 17.89 3.92 10.52
CA LEU A 114 18.83 3.95 9.39
C LEU A 114 20.25 4.38 9.81
N LEU A 115 20.39 5.04 10.96
CA LEU A 115 21.66 5.52 11.50
C LEU A 115 22.40 4.47 12.36
N GLN A 116 21.76 3.35 12.66
CA GLN A 116 22.35 2.30 13.50
C GLN A 116 22.23 0.94 12.82
N PRO A 117 23.28 0.10 12.88
CA PRO A 117 23.21 -1.26 12.37
C PRO A 117 22.12 -2.06 13.11
N ALA A 118 21.12 -2.51 12.40
CA ALA A 118 20.12 -3.42 12.94
C ALA A 118 20.57 -4.87 12.75
N ASN A 119 20.23 -5.74 13.73
CA ASN A 119 20.40 -7.17 13.56
C ASN A 119 19.12 -7.73 12.90
N PRO A 120 19.18 -8.21 11.66
CA PRO A 120 17.99 -8.71 10.94
C PRO A 120 17.26 -9.83 11.67
N ARG A 121 17.95 -10.58 12.53
CA ARG A 121 17.33 -11.68 13.31
C ARG A 121 16.46 -11.19 14.46
N ASN A 122 16.65 -9.95 14.89
CA ASN A 122 15.92 -9.34 16.00
C ASN A 122 14.90 -8.29 15.51
N THR A 123 14.89 -8.01 14.20
CA THR A 123 13.94 -7.09 13.60
C THR A 123 12.57 -7.75 13.53
N LYS A 124 11.55 -7.03 13.99
CA LYS A 124 10.17 -7.52 14.02
C LYS A 124 9.31 -6.80 12.99
N ASN A 125 8.40 -7.55 12.40
CA ASN A 125 7.38 -7.01 11.53
C ASN A 125 6.10 -6.74 12.34
N PHE A 126 5.63 -5.51 12.32
CA PHE A 126 4.40 -5.07 12.97
C PHE A 126 3.20 -5.05 12.00
N ARG A 127 3.33 -5.72 10.85
CA ARG A 127 2.27 -5.97 9.88
C ARG A 127 2.08 -7.46 9.67
N THR A 128 0.90 -7.84 9.21
CA THR A 128 0.65 -9.22 8.77
C THR A 128 1.35 -9.50 7.44
N ALA A 129 1.82 -10.72 7.24
CA ALA A 129 2.39 -11.15 5.97
C ALA A 129 1.29 -11.51 4.96
N ALA A 130 0.32 -10.63 4.78
CA ALA A 130 -0.86 -10.87 3.95
C ALA A 130 -1.37 -9.57 3.32
N PHE A 131 -2.00 -9.68 2.15
CA PHE A 131 -2.72 -8.56 1.52
C PHE A 131 -4.10 -8.42 2.18
N ASP A 132 -4.13 -8.00 3.44
CA ASP A 132 -5.34 -7.95 4.25
C ASP A 132 -5.75 -6.54 4.69
N LEU A 133 -4.95 -5.53 4.27
CA LEU A 133 -5.20 -4.12 4.53
C LEU A 133 -5.24 -3.80 6.05
N ASP A 134 -4.36 -4.45 6.83
CA ASP A 134 -4.23 -4.10 8.24
C ASP A 134 -3.71 -2.66 8.43
N SER A 135 -2.93 -2.15 7.47
CA SER A 135 -2.52 -0.75 7.37
C SER A 135 -3.71 0.22 7.23
N LEU A 136 -4.83 -0.24 6.66
CA LEU A 136 -6.06 0.53 6.49
C LEU A 136 -7.01 0.34 7.69
N TYR A 137 -7.28 -0.92 8.04
CA TYR A 137 -8.31 -1.30 9.02
C TYR A 137 -7.84 -1.20 10.48
N GLY A 138 -6.52 -1.15 10.71
CA GLY A 138 -5.99 -1.27 12.07
C GLY A 138 -6.49 -2.55 12.75
N ASN A 139 -6.84 -2.43 14.02
CA ASN A 139 -7.44 -3.52 14.80
C ASN A 139 -8.98 -3.57 14.70
N GLY A 140 -9.55 -2.99 13.64
CA GLY A 140 -10.98 -2.89 13.42
C GLY A 140 -11.70 -1.88 14.32
N PRO A 141 -13.04 -1.77 14.22
CA PRO A 141 -13.81 -0.75 14.92
C PRO A 141 -13.67 -0.77 16.44
N GLN A 142 -13.47 -1.94 17.03
CA GLN A 142 -13.33 -2.08 18.49
C GLN A 142 -11.92 -1.74 18.98
N GLY A 143 -10.89 -2.09 18.21
CA GLY A 143 -9.49 -1.90 18.60
C GLY A 143 -8.86 -0.59 18.12
N SER A 144 -9.46 0.05 17.11
CA SER A 144 -9.00 1.29 16.48
C SER A 144 -10.19 2.23 16.21
N ALA A 145 -11.03 2.45 17.23
CA ALA A 145 -12.30 3.18 17.11
C ALA A 145 -12.15 4.60 16.51
N GLN A 146 -10.99 5.24 16.70
CA GLN A 146 -10.69 6.57 16.17
C GLN A 146 -10.68 6.64 14.63
N LEU A 147 -10.54 5.50 13.95
CA LEU A 147 -10.56 5.43 12.48
C LEU A 147 -11.98 5.45 11.90
N TYR A 148 -12.98 5.17 12.72
CA TYR A 148 -14.33 4.89 12.27
C TYR A 148 -15.34 5.96 12.68
N ASP A 149 -16.31 6.17 11.82
CA ASP A 149 -17.41 7.10 12.02
C ASP A 149 -18.49 6.48 12.93
N GLN A 150 -18.56 6.97 14.17
CA GLN A 150 -19.53 6.53 15.15
C GLN A 150 -21.00 6.76 14.70
N SER A 151 -21.25 7.80 13.91
CA SER A 151 -22.60 8.07 13.40
C SER A 151 -23.09 6.99 12.43
N SER A 152 -22.17 6.26 11.81
CA SER A 152 -22.48 5.12 10.93
C SER A 152 -22.67 3.80 11.69
N GLY A 153 -22.50 3.78 13.01
CA GLY A 153 -22.43 2.58 13.82
C GLY A 153 -21.07 1.86 13.72
N ASP A 154 -20.00 2.64 13.56
CA ASP A 154 -18.61 2.19 13.45
C ASP A 154 -18.32 1.27 12.26
N ILE A 155 -19.09 1.36 11.20
CA ILE A 155 -18.91 0.50 10.01
C ILE A 155 -18.31 1.22 8.81
N LYS A 156 -18.23 2.54 8.85
CA LYS A 156 -17.57 3.38 7.85
C LYS A 156 -16.34 4.04 8.44
N PHE A 157 -15.36 4.33 7.60
CA PHE A 157 -14.21 5.14 7.98
C PHE A 157 -14.55 6.62 8.05
N ASN A 158 -13.89 7.33 8.94
CA ASN A 158 -13.85 8.78 8.92
C ASN A 158 -13.16 9.27 7.66
N VAL A 159 -13.76 10.26 7.00
CA VAL A 159 -13.17 11.02 5.89
C VAL A 159 -13.57 12.48 6.06
N GLU A 160 -12.67 13.41 5.78
CA GLU A 160 -12.90 14.82 6.02
C GLU A 160 -13.25 15.55 4.72
N PRO A 161 -14.43 16.17 4.60
CA PRO A 161 -14.75 16.99 3.44
C PRO A 161 -13.95 18.28 3.49
N ILE A 162 -13.33 18.67 2.38
CA ILE A 162 -12.60 19.93 2.25
C ILE A 162 -13.60 21.06 2.00
N PRO A 163 -13.78 22.00 2.95
CA PRO A 163 -14.76 23.08 2.84
C PRO A 163 -14.49 23.95 1.60
N GLY A 164 -15.56 24.26 0.85
CA GLY A 164 -15.46 25.10 -0.35
C GLY A 164 -14.85 24.44 -1.57
N SER A 165 -14.44 23.18 -1.48
CA SER A 165 -13.80 22.46 -2.59
C SER A 165 -14.72 22.25 -3.78
N GLU A 166 -16.04 22.25 -3.59
CA GLU A 166 -17.05 22.21 -4.63
C GLU A 166 -16.99 23.44 -5.56
N ALA A 167 -16.61 24.60 -5.05
CA ALA A 167 -16.49 25.84 -5.84
C ALA A 167 -15.35 25.79 -6.86
N VAL A 168 -14.29 24.99 -6.58
CA VAL A 168 -13.11 24.85 -7.44
C VAL A 168 -13.07 23.50 -8.16
N SER A 169 -14.02 22.65 -7.91
CA SER A 169 -14.14 21.34 -8.56
C SER A 169 -14.82 21.49 -9.92
N ARG A 170 -14.25 20.86 -10.96
CA ARG A 170 -14.83 20.89 -12.33
C ARG A 170 -16.29 20.45 -12.42
N LYS A 171 -16.79 19.67 -11.47
CA LYS A 171 -18.16 19.14 -11.45
C LYS A 171 -18.95 19.56 -10.21
N GLY A 172 -18.48 20.55 -9.45
CA GLY A 172 -19.10 20.95 -8.20
C GLY A 172 -19.09 19.85 -7.12
N ALA A 173 -18.21 18.86 -7.25
CA ALA A 173 -18.14 17.76 -6.30
C ALA A 173 -17.30 18.16 -5.08
N VAL A 174 -17.77 17.81 -3.89
CA VAL A 174 -16.98 17.93 -2.66
C VAL A 174 -15.74 17.04 -2.76
N ARG A 175 -14.59 17.59 -2.46
CA ARG A 175 -13.33 16.84 -2.30
C ARG A 175 -13.17 16.45 -0.84
N PHE A 176 -12.35 15.46 -0.62
CA PHE A 176 -12.10 14.93 0.72
C PHE A 176 -10.61 14.84 0.99
N ASP A 177 -10.25 14.87 2.26
CA ASP A 177 -8.93 14.55 2.78
C ASP A 177 -9.03 13.47 3.85
N LEU A 178 -7.86 13.01 4.31
CA LEU A 178 -7.73 12.16 5.50
C LEU A 178 -8.18 12.95 6.75
N PRO A 179 -8.82 12.30 7.72
CA PRO A 179 -9.12 12.96 8.99
C PRO A 179 -7.81 13.28 9.72
N ARG A 180 -7.73 14.48 10.33
CA ARG A 180 -6.52 14.97 10.98
C ARG A 180 -6.78 15.40 12.41
N ASP A 181 -5.76 15.26 13.26
CA ASP A 181 -5.77 15.79 14.62
C ASP A 181 -5.43 17.31 14.63
N ALA A 182 -5.44 17.91 15.83
CA ALA A 182 -5.12 19.33 16.01
C ALA A 182 -3.68 19.72 15.62
N ASN A 183 -2.79 18.74 15.47
CA ASN A 183 -1.40 18.93 15.04
C ASN A 183 -1.22 18.61 13.56
N ASN A 184 -2.29 18.47 12.82
CA ASN A 184 -2.31 18.10 11.39
C ASN A 184 -1.80 16.67 11.07
N ASN A 185 -1.68 15.79 12.05
CA ASN A 185 -1.33 14.39 11.80
C ASN A 185 -2.57 13.64 11.30
N ALA A 186 -2.44 12.85 10.26
CA ALA A 186 -3.53 12.01 9.77
C ALA A 186 -3.92 10.93 10.79
N ILE A 187 -5.22 10.77 11.02
CA ILE A 187 -5.80 9.74 11.89
C ILE A 187 -6.13 8.52 11.01
N ILE A 188 -5.11 7.71 10.73
CA ILE A 188 -5.18 6.56 9.84
C ILE A 188 -4.48 5.35 10.45
N GLY A 189 -4.67 4.16 9.87
CA GLY A 189 -4.12 2.91 10.38
C GLY A 189 -2.60 2.77 10.24
N ASP A 190 -1.98 3.52 9.31
CA ASP A 190 -0.53 3.58 9.14
C ASP A 190 -0.11 4.99 8.74
N SER A 191 0.64 5.67 9.61
CA SER A 191 1.07 7.05 9.40
C SER A 191 1.96 7.25 8.17
N ARG A 192 2.64 6.20 7.69
CA ARG A 192 3.44 6.26 6.46
C ARG A 192 2.56 6.52 5.22
N ASN A 193 1.27 6.23 5.30
CA ASN A 193 0.32 6.54 4.22
C ASN A 193 -0.08 8.03 4.18
N ASP A 194 0.64 8.91 4.90
CA ASP A 194 0.51 10.37 4.82
C ASP A 194 1.84 11.08 4.56
N GLU A 195 2.91 10.36 4.21
CA GLU A 195 4.24 10.95 3.99
C GLU A 195 4.38 11.72 2.66
N ASN A 196 3.46 11.52 1.73
CA ASN A 196 3.32 12.32 0.52
C ASN A 196 1.87 12.33 0.01
N VAL A 197 1.51 13.34 -0.78
CA VAL A 197 0.12 13.55 -1.24
C VAL A 197 -0.40 12.38 -2.09
N ILE A 198 0.46 11.68 -2.83
CA ILE A 198 0.01 10.60 -3.74
C ILE A 198 -0.43 9.40 -2.90
N ILE A 199 0.37 9.02 -1.90
CA ILE A 199 0.03 7.90 -1.02
C ILE A 199 -1.16 8.24 -0.11
N SER A 200 -1.27 9.49 0.37
CA SER A 200 -2.40 9.92 1.21
C SER A 200 -3.71 9.87 0.44
N GLN A 201 -3.71 10.30 -0.82
CA GLN A 201 -4.89 10.24 -1.67
C GLN A 201 -5.25 8.80 -2.10
N LEU A 202 -4.26 7.91 -2.24
CA LEU A 202 -4.51 6.49 -2.45
C LEU A 202 -5.15 5.85 -1.21
N HIS A 203 -4.64 6.15 -0.02
CA HIS A 203 -5.23 5.70 1.24
C HIS A 203 -6.67 6.22 1.38
N LEU A 204 -6.90 7.51 1.15
CA LEU A 204 -8.24 8.11 1.13
C LEU A 204 -9.18 7.41 0.15
N ALA A 205 -8.69 7.08 -1.05
CA ALA A 205 -9.49 6.36 -2.05
C ALA A 205 -9.95 5.00 -1.52
N MET A 206 -9.10 4.29 -0.79
CA MET A 206 -9.45 3.00 -0.17
C MET A 206 -10.45 3.16 0.98
N LEU A 207 -10.30 4.19 1.83
CA LEU A 207 -11.30 4.51 2.87
C LEU A 207 -12.68 4.77 2.25
N ARG A 208 -12.72 5.60 1.21
CA ARG A 208 -13.96 5.93 0.49
C ARG A 208 -14.54 4.73 -0.26
N PHE A 209 -13.68 3.87 -0.80
CA PHE A 209 -14.13 2.64 -1.44
C PHE A 209 -14.83 1.73 -0.44
N HIS A 210 -14.26 1.52 0.75
CA HIS A 210 -14.91 0.77 1.81
C HIS A 210 -16.28 1.38 2.17
N ASN A 211 -16.35 2.70 2.37
CA ASN A 211 -17.58 3.39 2.69
C ASN A 211 -18.66 3.20 1.61
N ALA A 212 -18.25 3.29 0.34
CA ALA A 212 -19.16 3.04 -0.80
C ALA A 212 -19.64 1.58 -0.86
N VAL A 213 -18.78 0.61 -0.51
CA VAL A 213 -19.17 -0.80 -0.43
C VAL A 213 -20.18 -1.01 0.70
N VAL A 214 -20.01 -0.38 1.86
CA VAL A 214 -20.99 -0.41 2.95
C VAL A 214 -22.34 0.13 2.49
N ASP A 215 -22.35 1.29 1.83
CA ASP A 215 -23.58 1.89 1.29
C ASP A 215 -24.26 0.96 0.28
N HIS A 216 -23.48 0.41 -0.63
CA HIS A 216 -24.00 -0.54 -1.62
C HIS A 216 -24.60 -1.79 -0.97
N LEU A 217 -23.91 -2.38 0.02
CA LEU A 217 -24.42 -3.55 0.75
C LEU A 217 -25.77 -3.25 1.43
N ARG A 218 -25.90 -2.08 2.07
CA ARG A 218 -27.15 -1.68 2.73
C ARG A 218 -28.33 -1.53 1.79
N THR A 219 -28.12 -1.37 0.49
CA THR A 219 -29.20 -1.36 -0.52
C THR A 219 -29.65 -2.75 -0.95
N LYS A 220 -28.96 -3.82 -0.56
CA LYS A 220 -29.28 -5.17 -1.04
C LYS A 220 -30.35 -5.84 -0.17
N PRO A 221 -31.34 -6.50 -0.77
CA PRO A 221 -32.31 -7.30 -0.03
C PRO A 221 -31.64 -8.36 0.85
N GLY A 222 -32.10 -8.49 2.08
CA GLY A 222 -31.57 -9.45 3.06
C GLY A 222 -30.26 -9.04 3.74
N ILE A 223 -29.65 -7.90 3.33
CA ILE A 223 -28.47 -7.34 4.01
C ILE A 223 -28.83 -6.15 4.88
N SER A 224 -29.94 -5.45 4.58
CA SER A 224 -30.44 -4.32 5.39
C SER A 224 -30.62 -4.67 6.86
N ASP A 225 -31.02 -5.91 7.15
CA ASP A 225 -31.34 -6.38 8.50
C ASP A 225 -30.16 -6.98 9.26
N LEU A 226 -28.98 -7.09 8.61
CA LEU A 226 -27.77 -7.58 9.24
C LEU A 226 -27.22 -6.56 10.24
N SER A 227 -26.57 -7.07 11.28
CA SER A 227 -25.88 -6.24 12.27
C SER A 227 -24.77 -5.40 11.64
N ALA A 228 -24.38 -4.32 12.30
CA ALA A 228 -23.27 -3.46 11.88
C ALA A 228 -21.99 -4.29 11.69
N ASP A 229 -21.64 -5.16 12.62
CA ASP A 229 -20.47 -6.05 12.54
C ASP A 229 -20.52 -6.99 11.31
N GLN A 230 -21.67 -7.55 11.00
CA GLN A 230 -21.81 -8.42 9.83
C GLN A 230 -21.60 -7.64 8.53
N VAL A 231 -22.19 -6.45 8.41
CA VAL A 231 -22.01 -5.59 7.22
C VAL A 231 -20.57 -5.11 7.11
N PHE A 232 -19.94 -4.71 8.22
CA PHE A 232 -18.53 -4.34 8.25
C PHE A 232 -17.64 -5.47 7.71
N LYS A 233 -17.79 -6.69 8.24
CA LYS A 233 -17.02 -7.86 7.79
C LYS A 233 -17.23 -8.22 6.33
N MET A 234 -18.46 -8.06 5.83
CA MET A 234 -18.76 -8.24 4.40
C MET A 234 -18.06 -7.19 3.54
N ALA A 235 -18.16 -5.92 3.92
CA ALA A 235 -17.50 -4.83 3.22
C ALA A 235 -15.98 -5.00 3.23
N GLN A 236 -15.38 -5.26 4.38
CA GLN A 236 -13.95 -5.52 4.53
C GLN A 236 -13.48 -6.65 3.61
N ARG A 237 -14.21 -7.76 3.56
CA ARG A 237 -13.88 -8.90 2.68
C ARG A 237 -13.95 -8.52 1.21
N LEU A 238 -14.97 -7.79 0.77
CA LEU A 238 -15.09 -7.34 -0.62
C LEU A 238 -13.97 -6.39 -1.00
N VAL A 239 -13.62 -5.44 -0.14
CA VAL A 239 -12.52 -4.50 -0.37
C VAL A 239 -11.18 -5.24 -0.46
N ARG A 240 -10.92 -6.20 0.45
CA ARG A 240 -9.72 -7.04 0.42
C ARG A 240 -9.63 -7.85 -0.88
N TRP A 241 -10.71 -8.44 -1.34
CA TRP A 241 -10.72 -9.18 -2.61
C TRP A 241 -10.41 -8.29 -3.81
N HIS A 242 -10.93 -7.06 -3.86
CA HIS A 242 -10.59 -6.12 -4.92
C HIS A 242 -9.11 -5.72 -4.87
N TYR A 243 -8.60 -5.45 -3.67
CA TYR A 243 -7.19 -5.15 -3.47
C TYR A 243 -6.28 -6.30 -3.90
N GLN A 244 -6.56 -7.52 -3.47
CA GLN A 244 -5.84 -8.72 -3.86
C GLN A 244 -5.90 -8.95 -5.37
N TRP A 245 -7.06 -8.69 -5.99
CA TRP A 245 -7.22 -8.78 -7.42
C TRP A 245 -6.33 -7.77 -8.16
N ILE A 246 -6.29 -6.52 -7.71
CA ILE A 246 -5.42 -5.47 -8.26
C ILE A 246 -3.95 -5.89 -8.15
N VAL A 247 -3.54 -6.42 -7.01
CA VAL A 247 -2.16 -6.91 -6.81
C VAL A 247 -1.81 -7.99 -7.83
N ILE A 248 -2.67 -9.00 -7.99
CA ILE A 248 -2.39 -10.18 -8.83
C ILE A 248 -2.51 -9.85 -10.32
N HIS A 249 -3.51 -9.07 -10.73
CA HIS A 249 -3.86 -8.89 -12.13
C HIS A 249 -3.38 -7.58 -12.74
N GLU A 250 -2.96 -6.60 -11.93
CA GLU A 250 -2.44 -5.33 -12.42
C GLU A 250 -1.00 -5.06 -11.94
N PHE A 251 -0.77 -5.04 -10.63
CA PHE A 251 0.54 -4.68 -10.09
C PHE A 251 1.64 -5.69 -10.44
N LEU A 252 1.43 -6.97 -10.17
CA LEU A 252 2.43 -8.01 -10.44
C LEU A 252 2.73 -8.17 -11.94
N PRO A 253 1.74 -8.19 -12.86
CA PRO A 253 2.04 -8.24 -14.30
C PRO A 253 2.90 -7.08 -14.79
N LEU A 254 2.66 -5.86 -14.28
CA LEU A 254 3.44 -4.68 -14.64
C LEU A 254 4.86 -4.69 -14.06
N THR A 255 5.08 -5.34 -12.93
CA THR A 255 6.38 -5.32 -12.20
C THR A 255 7.27 -6.52 -12.52
N ILE A 256 6.69 -7.71 -12.67
CA ILE A 256 7.45 -8.95 -12.89
C ILE A 256 7.09 -9.67 -14.20
N GLY A 257 6.12 -9.17 -14.96
CA GLY A 257 5.65 -9.73 -16.21
C GLY A 257 4.56 -10.80 -16.04
N GLN A 258 3.60 -10.82 -16.97
CA GLN A 258 2.45 -11.74 -16.93
C GLN A 258 2.87 -13.21 -16.91
N GLU A 259 3.87 -13.58 -17.72
CA GLU A 259 4.36 -14.96 -17.80
C GLU A 259 4.82 -15.50 -16.43
N ARG A 260 5.49 -14.66 -15.65
CA ARG A 260 5.95 -15.04 -14.30
C ARG A 260 4.79 -15.18 -13.33
N VAL A 261 3.80 -14.32 -13.41
CA VAL A 261 2.58 -14.43 -12.60
C VAL A 261 1.86 -15.74 -12.91
N ASP A 262 1.66 -16.04 -14.18
CA ASP A 262 0.98 -17.26 -14.63
C ASP A 262 1.74 -18.52 -14.21
N GLU A 263 3.08 -18.52 -14.30
CA GLU A 263 3.92 -19.63 -13.83
C GLU A 263 3.68 -19.89 -12.33
N ILE A 264 3.72 -18.85 -11.51
CA ILE A 264 3.56 -18.97 -10.05
C ILE A 264 2.15 -19.42 -9.69
N LEU A 265 1.12 -18.86 -10.32
CA LEU A 265 -0.27 -19.25 -10.06
C LEU A 265 -0.56 -20.70 -10.47
N THR A 266 0.09 -21.17 -11.54
CA THR A 266 -0.13 -22.53 -12.06
C THR A 266 0.70 -23.59 -11.33
N ARG A 267 1.97 -23.28 -11.03
CA ARG A 267 2.95 -24.25 -10.49
C ARG A 267 3.24 -24.06 -8.99
N GLY A 268 2.75 -22.98 -8.39
CA GLY A 268 3.08 -22.57 -7.02
C GLY A 268 4.44 -21.87 -6.91
N PRO A 269 4.73 -21.35 -5.71
CA PRO A 269 5.98 -20.64 -5.43
C PRO A 269 7.17 -21.61 -5.44
N LYS A 270 8.24 -21.23 -6.15
CA LYS A 270 9.42 -22.06 -6.33
C LYS A 270 10.40 -21.98 -5.17
N PHE A 271 10.60 -20.79 -4.62
CA PHE A 271 11.62 -20.52 -3.59
C PHE A 271 11.04 -20.28 -2.21
N TYR A 272 9.89 -19.62 -2.12
CA TYR A 272 9.19 -19.35 -0.89
C TYR A 272 7.99 -20.29 -0.76
N ASN A 273 8.08 -21.25 0.17
CA ASN A 273 6.95 -22.15 0.44
C ASN A 273 6.23 -21.70 1.73
N PRO A 274 5.04 -21.13 1.63
CA PRO A 274 4.30 -20.66 2.80
C PRO A 274 3.90 -21.78 3.77
N HIS A 275 3.99 -23.06 3.35
CA HIS A 275 3.73 -24.25 4.18
C HIS A 275 4.99 -24.80 4.86
N ASP A 276 6.17 -24.27 4.57
CA ASP A 276 7.39 -24.65 5.27
C ASP A 276 7.38 -24.05 6.69
N ARG A 277 7.40 -24.93 7.70
CA ARG A 277 7.38 -24.52 9.10
C ARG A 277 8.51 -23.58 9.52
N ARG A 278 9.62 -23.58 8.79
CA ARG A 278 10.76 -22.66 9.02
C ARG A 278 10.45 -21.22 8.57
N LEU A 279 9.44 -21.05 7.74
CA LEU A 279 8.95 -19.78 7.20
C LEU A 279 7.61 -19.38 7.84
N GLN A 280 7.20 -20.04 8.92
CA GLN A 280 5.96 -19.78 9.65
C GLN A 280 6.23 -19.38 11.09
N ASN A 281 5.37 -18.54 11.65
CA ASN A 281 5.34 -18.24 13.08
C ASN A 281 4.79 -19.41 13.90
N ALA A 282 4.74 -19.26 15.22
CA ALA A 282 4.24 -20.29 16.14
C ALA A 282 2.77 -20.67 15.89
N GLN A 283 1.99 -19.79 15.27
CA GLN A 283 0.58 -19.99 14.91
C GLN A 283 0.39 -20.63 13.53
N GLY A 284 1.50 -20.88 12.81
CA GLY A 284 1.48 -21.46 11.46
C GLY A 284 1.18 -20.45 10.35
N ASN A 285 1.29 -19.15 10.63
CA ASN A 285 1.14 -18.11 9.61
C ASN A 285 2.47 -17.86 8.90
N PRO A 286 2.47 -17.61 7.57
CA PRO A 286 3.67 -17.27 6.83
C PRO A 286 4.31 -15.99 7.36
N MET A 287 5.64 -15.92 7.36
CA MET A 287 6.43 -14.75 7.73
C MET A 287 7.18 -14.20 6.53
N ILE A 288 7.33 -12.88 6.47
CA ILE A 288 8.06 -12.21 5.39
C ILE A 288 9.57 -12.50 5.51
N PRO A 289 10.24 -12.93 4.42
CA PRO A 289 11.68 -13.03 4.40
C PRO A 289 12.33 -11.65 4.49
N ILE A 290 13.38 -11.53 5.32
CA ILE A 290 14.11 -10.27 5.47
C ILE A 290 14.76 -9.83 4.15
N GLU A 291 15.23 -10.77 3.34
CA GLU A 291 15.79 -10.51 2.01
C GLU A 291 14.74 -9.91 1.06
N PHE A 292 13.49 -10.31 1.19
CA PHE A 292 12.40 -9.70 0.46
C PHE A 292 12.12 -8.29 0.96
N SER A 293 11.90 -8.13 2.28
CA SER A 293 11.50 -6.85 2.88
C SER A 293 12.54 -5.75 2.68
N VAL A 294 13.85 -6.03 2.89
CA VAL A 294 14.88 -4.99 2.89
C VAL A 294 15.64 -4.87 1.56
N ALA A 295 15.44 -5.79 0.63
CA ALA A 295 16.13 -5.78 -0.66
C ALA A 295 15.17 -5.93 -1.84
N ALA A 296 14.62 -7.13 -2.06
CA ALA A 296 13.89 -7.41 -3.30
C ALA A 296 12.67 -6.50 -3.50
N TYR A 297 11.91 -6.22 -2.46
CA TYR A 297 10.74 -5.35 -2.56
C TYR A 297 11.11 -3.84 -2.56
N ARG A 298 12.36 -3.48 -2.32
CA ARG A 298 12.82 -2.08 -2.37
C ARG A 298 13.11 -1.58 -3.79
N PHE A 299 12.87 -2.39 -4.82
CA PHE A 299 13.05 -2.01 -6.22
C PHE A 299 12.30 -0.73 -6.61
N GLY A 300 11.13 -0.48 -5.99
CA GLY A 300 10.32 0.71 -6.25
C GLY A 300 11.01 2.04 -5.95
N HIS A 301 12.04 2.05 -5.07
CA HIS A 301 12.83 3.26 -4.80
C HIS A 301 13.52 3.80 -6.06
N SER A 302 13.96 2.92 -6.98
CA SER A 302 14.56 3.33 -8.26
C SER A 302 13.56 3.90 -9.26
N GLN A 303 12.27 3.80 -9.00
CA GLN A 303 11.20 4.29 -9.85
C GLN A 303 10.66 5.65 -9.38
N VAL A 304 11.08 6.11 -8.20
CA VAL A 304 10.63 7.39 -7.64
C VAL A 304 11.36 8.53 -8.32
N ARG A 305 10.61 9.55 -8.70
CA ARG A 305 11.11 10.79 -9.31
C ARG A 305 11.21 11.90 -8.27
N PRO A 306 12.05 12.91 -8.52
CA PRO A 306 12.17 14.05 -7.60
C PRO A 306 10.88 14.87 -7.50
N SER A 307 10.06 14.90 -8.54
CA SER A 307 8.76 15.57 -8.51
C SER A 307 7.75 14.93 -9.45
N TYR A 308 6.47 15.21 -9.22
CA TYR A 308 5.37 14.70 -10.01
C TYR A 308 4.37 15.79 -10.35
N ARG A 309 3.78 15.69 -11.53
CA ARG A 309 2.60 16.48 -11.86
C ARG A 309 1.36 15.83 -11.25
N LEU A 310 0.84 16.43 -10.20
CA LEU A 310 -0.25 15.86 -9.40
C LEU A 310 -1.64 16.12 -10.00
N ASN A 311 -1.79 17.20 -10.79
CA ASN A 311 -3.05 17.53 -11.45
C ASN A 311 -2.79 18.34 -12.74
N PHE A 312 -3.86 18.62 -13.47
CA PHE A 312 -3.77 19.44 -14.68
C PHE A 312 -3.76 20.96 -14.40
N GLY A 313 -3.82 21.36 -13.13
CA GLY A 313 -3.99 22.75 -12.74
C GLY A 313 -5.43 23.27 -12.96
N PRO A 314 -5.73 24.49 -12.53
CA PRO A 314 -6.95 25.18 -12.91
C PRO A 314 -6.96 25.43 -14.42
N GLU A 315 -8.12 25.61 -15.03
CA GLU A 315 -8.25 25.84 -16.50
C GLU A 315 -7.41 27.02 -17.02
N THR A 316 -7.09 27.97 -16.13
CA THR A 316 -6.33 29.19 -16.41
C THR A 316 -5.00 29.27 -15.68
N GLY A 317 -4.56 28.21 -14.98
CA GLY A 317 -3.40 28.24 -14.09
C GLY A 317 -2.32 27.23 -14.40
N THR A 318 -1.20 27.37 -13.70
CA THR A 318 -0.05 26.47 -13.78
C THR A 318 -0.40 25.13 -13.12
N PRO A 319 -0.02 23.98 -13.72
CA PRO A 319 -0.14 22.69 -13.06
C PRO A 319 0.60 22.68 -11.71
N PHE A 320 0.00 22.04 -10.72
CA PHE A 320 0.67 21.84 -9.44
C PHE A 320 1.67 20.70 -9.55
N PHE A 321 2.92 20.96 -9.18
CA PHE A 321 3.99 19.98 -9.07
C PHE A 321 4.31 19.79 -7.60
N GLY A 322 4.22 18.55 -7.10
CA GLY A 322 4.63 18.19 -5.76
C GLY A 322 5.94 17.41 -5.76
N PHE A 323 6.79 17.70 -4.79
CA PHE A 323 7.99 16.89 -4.54
C PHE A 323 7.57 15.64 -3.74
N ALA A 324 8.13 14.47 -4.10
CA ALA A 324 7.70 13.21 -3.49
C ALA A 324 8.09 13.10 -2.01
N PHE A 325 9.23 13.67 -1.60
CA PHE A 325 9.81 13.43 -0.29
C PHE A 325 10.47 14.67 0.35
N LEU A 326 9.96 15.87 0.13
CA LEU A 326 10.43 17.03 0.88
C LEU A 326 9.60 17.22 2.14
N ASP A 327 10.30 17.46 3.27
CA ASP A 327 9.75 17.73 4.61
C ASP A 327 8.86 18.97 4.70
N SER A 328 8.72 19.70 3.62
CA SER A 328 7.91 20.92 3.54
C SER A 328 6.82 20.78 2.48
N PHE A 329 5.87 19.88 2.69
CA PHE A 329 4.55 20.09 2.16
C PHE A 329 3.91 21.20 2.99
N ASP A 330 4.15 22.47 2.62
CA ASP A 330 3.38 23.58 3.15
C ASP A 330 1.97 23.47 2.54
N PRO A 331 0.93 23.17 3.34
CA PRO A 331 -0.43 23.04 2.84
C PRO A 331 -1.09 24.39 2.52
N ASN A 332 -0.37 25.54 2.65
CA ASN A 332 -0.90 26.88 2.38
C ASN A 332 -0.83 27.25 0.90
#